data_cf7b5e5e53ba5610fd2c09cd2e32f0f9
#
_entry.id   cf7b5e5e53ba5610fd2c09cd2e32f0f9
#
_cell.length_a   1.000
_cell.length_b   1.000
_cell.length_c   1.000
_cell.angle_alpha   90.00
_cell.angle_beta   90.00
_cell.angle_gamma   90.00
#
_symmetry.space_group_name_H-M   'P 1'
#
loop_
_entity.id
_entity.type
_entity.pdbx_description
1 polymer ?
#
loop_
_entity_poly.entity_id
_entity_poly.type
_entity_poly.pdbx_seq_one_letter_code
_entity_poly.pdbx_strand_id
1 'polypeptide(L)'
;MGTRRDDITGMERAQIAIEVMSPYRPQGLVTELAQSYGISRQTAYNIAASGKGLLEAEMQPGRHGPNPAEREVRVDRNRLVRSTVVLTEAGVSQRDVGFCLEEMLDTRLSPAWVNAELSRREAMAAAVNAGWQPTVTETLCGDEIYSNGSPNLLLVGNDSLYIYTLTRQPACDGETWGCILLDNPDCPQFSSDGGTGLAAGVQEAGLQVHQLDWDHLLRPLWGQGARLESQAYAALETVEERAGKFAQTDTPKRLEQHFQAWEKLEAEGAEKVSQYDSFFQIAQQVDEQFALIDLESGQLRDPVLGAARLRDLGAQLSQWKGRIYEKLSSNLSHWAEALFAYHPLLQQALAPLTEQWGAPAIQALSRIWQIEADHQRHPRPLAQQQARQALWEQSLDQAVAQLGFEQLGLAREALGKVLGRSWRGSMLAECINSLLRPVLRQRKSTDQECLELFRFLHNVRPFARGKRSHHCPAELAGLVVPDDPLSLLGLAPKVSI
;
A
#
# COMPACT_ATOMS: atom_id res chain seq x y z
N MET A 1 -22.34 -43.19 -31.50
CA MET A 1 -20.89 -42.85 -31.31
C MET A 1 -20.47 -42.09 -32.56
N GLY A 2 -20.34 -40.76 -32.48
CA GLY A 2 -19.89 -39.96 -33.59
C GLY A 2 -18.40 -40.14 -33.80
N THR A 3 -18.02 -40.47 -35.03
CA THR A 3 -16.63 -40.58 -35.47
C THR A 3 -15.86 -39.30 -35.13
N ARG A 4 -14.78 -39.45 -34.37
CA ARG A 4 -13.88 -38.39 -34.04
C ARG A 4 -13.28 -37.86 -35.36
N ARG A 5 -13.55 -36.61 -35.71
CA ARG A 5 -12.94 -35.99 -36.90
C ARG A 5 -11.49 -35.66 -36.58
N ASP A 6 -10.56 -36.39 -37.18
CA ASP A 6 -9.13 -36.22 -36.98
C ASP A 6 -8.52 -35.06 -37.84
N ASP A 7 -9.37 -34.42 -38.64
CA ASP A 7 -9.03 -33.26 -39.49
C ASP A 7 -9.01 -31.92 -38.78
N ILE A 8 -9.43 -31.85 -37.52
CA ILE A 8 -9.37 -30.64 -36.69
C ILE A 8 -8.34 -30.85 -35.57
N THR A 9 -7.29 -30.03 -35.58
CA THR A 9 -6.21 -30.08 -34.60
C THR A 9 -6.68 -29.77 -33.17
N GLY A 10 -5.90 -30.16 -32.17
CA GLY A 10 -6.21 -29.84 -30.76
C GLY A 10 -6.26 -28.32 -30.51
N MET A 11 -5.42 -27.54 -31.19
CA MET A 11 -5.40 -26.07 -31.08
C MET A 11 -6.68 -25.45 -31.66
N GLU A 12 -7.11 -25.90 -32.83
CA GLU A 12 -8.35 -25.43 -33.47
C GLU A 12 -9.57 -25.80 -32.63
N ARG A 13 -9.59 -26.98 -32.00
CA ARG A 13 -10.64 -27.36 -31.04
C ARG A 13 -10.66 -26.45 -29.83
N ALA A 14 -9.49 -26.09 -29.30
CA ALA A 14 -9.38 -25.15 -28.18
C ALA A 14 -9.90 -23.75 -28.57
N GLN A 15 -9.55 -23.26 -29.75
CA GLN A 15 -10.03 -21.99 -30.28
C GLN A 15 -11.55 -21.98 -30.44
N ILE A 16 -12.13 -23.00 -31.08
CA ILE A 16 -13.59 -23.15 -31.22
C ILE A 16 -14.26 -23.17 -29.85
N ALA A 17 -13.70 -23.91 -28.89
CA ALA A 17 -14.26 -23.99 -27.54
C ALA A 17 -14.29 -22.63 -26.86
N ILE A 18 -13.17 -21.88 -26.87
CA ILE A 18 -13.05 -20.55 -26.25
C ILE A 18 -14.04 -19.56 -26.86
N GLU A 19 -14.14 -19.50 -28.18
CA GLU A 19 -15.01 -18.57 -28.87
C GLU A 19 -16.49 -18.91 -28.63
N VAL A 20 -16.88 -20.19 -28.67
CA VAL A 20 -18.27 -20.63 -28.41
C VAL A 20 -18.67 -20.42 -26.95
N MET A 21 -17.75 -20.58 -26.00
CA MET A 21 -18.02 -20.37 -24.55
C MET A 21 -18.02 -18.91 -24.14
N SER A 22 -17.52 -17.99 -24.95
CA SER A 22 -17.45 -16.57 -24.61
C SER A 22 -18.85 -16.01 -24.30
N PRO A 23 -19.06 -15.36 -23.14
CA PRO A 23 -20.32 -14.70 -22.81
C PRO A 23 -20.62 -13.49 -23.72
N TYR A 24 -19.62 -12.96 -24.42
CA TYR A 24 -19.70 -11.81 -25.31
C TYR A 24 -19.70 -12.19 -26.79
N ARG A 25 -19.99 -13.46 -27.12
CA ARG A 25 -19.99 -13.91 -28.50
C ARG A 25 -21.03 -13.16 -29.36
N PRO A 26 -20.65 -12.68 -30.55
CA PRO A 26 -21.60 -12.06 -31.49
C PRO A 26 -22.67 -13.06 -31.95
N GLN A 27 -23.85 -12.52 -32.30
CA GLN A 27 -24.90 -13.34 -32.90
C GLN A 27 -24.41 -13.84 -34.27
N GLY A 28 -24.52 -15.16 -34.51
CA GLY A 28 -24.06 -15.78 -35.76
C GLY A 28 -22.68 -16.44 -35.69
N LEU A 29 -21.84 -16.10 -34.74
CA LEU A 29 -20.46 -16.61 -34.59
C LEU A 29 -20.35 -18.15 -34.72
N VAL A 30 -21.26 -18.91 -34.05
CA VAL A 30 -21.21 -20.37 -34.11
C VAL A 30 -21.49 -20.90 -35.52
N THR A 31 -22.29 -20.17 -36.31
CA THR A 31 -22.55 -20.51 -37.71
C THR A 31 -21.33 -20.24 -38.58
N GLU A 32 -20.65 -19.13 -38.36
CA GLU A 32 -19.40 -18.74 -39.06
C GLU A 32 -18.28 -19.73 -38.74
N LEU A 33 -18.08 -20.08 -37.47
CA LEU A 33 -17.12 -21.09 -37.05
C LEU A 33 -17.42 -22.45 -37.65
N ALA A 34 -18.71 -22.86 -37.65
CA ALA A 34 -19.13 -24.13 -38.25
C ALA A 34 -18.83 -24.16 -39.77
N GLN A 35 -19.04 -23.05 -40.48
CA GLN A 35 -18.69 -22.94 -41.90
C GLN A 35 -17.18 -22.91 -42.16
N SER A 36 -16.40 -22.15 -41.38
CA SER A 36 -14.95 -22.01 -41.57
C SER A 36 -14.19 -23.30 -41.33
N TYR A 37 -14.64 -24.10 -40.35
CA TYR A 37 -14.04 -25.39 -40.04
C TYR A 37 -14.74 -26.60 -40.69
N GLY A 38 -15.74 -26.36 -41.56
CA GLY A 38 -16.46 -27.43 -42.26
C GLY A 38 -17.18 -28.41 -41.33
N ILE A 39 -17.71 -27.96 -40.20
CA ILE A 39 -18.39 -28.75 -39.18
C ILE A 39 -19.85 -28.35 -39.01
N SER A 40 -20.64 -29.18 -38.35
CA SER A 40 -21.99 -28.78 -37.96
C SER A 40 -21.94 -27.85 -36.73
N ARG A 41 -22.93 -26.97 -36.56
CA ARG A 41 -23.11 -26.20 -35.33
C ARG A 41 -23.17 -27.07 -34.09
N GLN A 42 -23.79 -28.23 -34.18
CA GLN A 42 -23.85 -29.21 -33.09
C GLN A 42 -22.45 -29.70 -32.72
N THR A 43 -21.59 -29.94 -33.71
CA THR A 43 -20.18 -30.32 -33.47
C THR A 43 -19.42 -29.20 -32.77
N ALA A 44 -19.61 -27.92 -33.14
CA ALA A 44 -19.00 -26.78 -32.45
C ALA A 44 -19.45 -26.70 -30.98
N TYR A 45 -20.72 -26.88 -30.67
CA TYR A 45 -21.24 -26.97 -29.30
C TYR A 45 -20.69 -28.16 -28.52
N ASN A 46 -20.53 -29.32 -29.17
CA ASN A 46 -19.95 -30.49 -28.52
C ASN A 46 -18.47 -30.29 -28.19
N ILE A 47 -17.71 -29.62 -29.07
CA ILE A 47 -16.30 -29.22 -28.81
C ILE A 47 -16.25 -28.25 -27.64
N ALA A 48 -17.16 -27.27 -27.60
CA ALA A 48 -17.21 -26.32 -26.48
C ALA A 48 -17.57 -27.00 -25.14
N ALA A 49 -18.56 -27.92 -25.16
CA ALA A 49 -18.94 -28.69 -23.97
C ALA A 49 -17.76 -29.53 -23.43
N SER A 50 -17.03 -30.20 -24.36
CA SER A 50 -15.82 -30.98 -24.00
C SER A 50 -14.71 -30.08 -23.49
N GLY A 51 -14.48 -28.93 -24.12
CA GLY A 51 -13.49 -27.93 -23.69
C GLY A 51 -13.82 -27.34 -22.33
N LYS A 52 -15.10 -27.08 -22.06
CA LYS A 52 -15.57 -26.62 -20.74
C LYS A 52 -15.25 -27.61 -19.65
N GLY A 53 -15.56 -28.89 -19.88
CA GLY A 53 -15.29 -29.97 -18.90
C GLY A 53 -13.79 -30.15 -18.62
N LEU A 54 -12.92 -30.01 -19.64
CA LEU A 54 -11.48 -30.08 -19.48
C LEU A 54 -10.94 -28.85 -18.72
N LEU A 55 -11.42 -27.64 -19.04
CA LEU A 55 -11.03 -26.40 -18.34
C LEU A 55 -11.52 -26.42 -16.90
N GLU A 56 -12.73 -26.88 -16.63
CA GLU A 56 -13.23 -27.03 -15.27
C GLU A 56 -12.43 -28.04 -14.44
N ALA A 57 -11.96 -29.12 -15.07
CA ALA A 57 -11.12 -30.11 -14.41
C ALA A 57 -9.70 -29.60 -14.12
N GLU A 58 -9.07 -28.90 -15.09
CA GLU A 58 -7.72 -28.33 -14.95
C GLU A 58 -7.67 -27.04 -14.12
N MET A 59 -8.74 -26.22 -14.20
CA MET A 59 -8.85 -24.98 -13.43
C MET A 59 -9.54 -25.14 -12.08
N GLN A 60 -9.97 -26.31 -11.70
CA GLN A 60 -10.26 -26.55 -10.30
C GLN A 60 -9.01 -26.20 -9.52
N PRO A 61 -9.11 -25.37 -8.46
CA PRO A 61 -7.97 -25.10 -7.62
C PRO A 61 -7.40 -26.44 -7.18
N GLY A 62 -6.32 -26.83 -7.83
CA GLY A 62 -5.63 -28.07 -7.50
C GLY A 62 -5.34 -27.99 -6.02
N ARG A 63 -5.59 -29.05 -5.28
CA ARG A 63 -5.05 -29.17 -3.93
C ARG A 63 -3.55 -29.03 -4.07
N HIS A 64 -3.04 -27.81 -3.74
CA HIS A 64 -1.62 -27.52 -3.79
C HIS A 64 -0.91 -28.43 -2.78
N GLY A 65 -0.25 -29.42 -3.29
CA GLY A 65 0.58 -30.36 -2.53
C GLY A 65 -0.08 -31.70 -2.21
N PRO A 66 0.71 -32.71 -1.83
CA PRO A 66 0.22 -34.00 -1.38
C PRO A 66 -0.70 -33.81 -0.18
N ASN A 67 -1.77 -34.59 -0.14
CA ASN A 67 -2.73 -34.58 0.96
C ASN A 67 -1.99 -34.59 2.31
N PRO A 68 -2.12 -33.54 3.16
CA PRO A 68 -1.37 -33.50 4.41
C PRO A 68 -1.74 -34.60 5.41
N ALA A 69 -2.81 -35.37 5.11
CA ALA A 69 -3.39 -36.36 6.02
C ALA A 69 -2.50 -37.57 6.32
N GLU A 70 -1.36 -37.77 5.63
CA GLU A 70 -0.56 -38.99 5.78
C GLU A 70 0.96 -38.75 5.95
N ARG A 71 1.38 -37.54 6.34
CA ARG A 71 2.80 -37.30 6.67
C ARG A 71 3.05 -37.59 8.15
N GLU A 72 3.83 -38.62 8.43
CA GLU A 72 4.46 -38.76 9.75
C GLU A 72 5.37 -37.56 10.02
N VAL A 73 5.08 -36.86 11.09
CA VAL A 73 5.85 -35.68 11.50
C VAL A 73 6.68 -36.06 12.72
N ARG A 74 8.00 -36.20 12.54
CA ARG A 74 8.89 -36.39 13.67
C ARG A 74 8.91 -35.13 14.54
N VAL A 75 8.45 -35.27 15.79
CA VAL A 75 8.48 -34.22 16.80
C VAL A 75 9.73 -34.39 17.63
N ASP A 76 10.75 -33.60 17.37
CA ASP A 76 11.94 -33.50 18.18
C ASP A 76 12.05 -32.12 18.83
N ARG A 77 13.04 -31.96 19.73
CA ARG A 77 13.26 -30.68 20.44
C ARG A 77 13.44 -29.50 19.43
N ASN A 78 14.16 -29.72 18.34
CA ASN A 78 14.41 -28.68 17.35
C ASN A 78 13.10 -28.18 16.73
N ARG A 79 12.20 -29.09 16.36
CA ARG A 79 10.90 -28.75 15.82
C ARG A 79 10.02 -28.00 16.82
N LEU A 80 10.03 -28.43 18.10
CA LEU A 80 9.28 -27.74 19.17
C LEU A 80 9.78 -26.32 19.34
N VAL A 81 11.10 -26.09 19.38
CA VAL A 81 11.66 -24.74 19.51
C VAL A 81 11.34 -23.89 18.28
N ARG A 82 11.47 -24.45 17.06
CA ARG A 82 11.08 -23.74 15.82
C ARG A 82 9.62 -23.33 15.84
N SER A 83 8.73 -24.24 16.21
CA SER A 83 7.30 -23.94 16.30
C SER A 83 7.02 -22.88 17.36
N THR A 84 7.68 -22.94 18.51
CA THR A 84 7.59 -21.94 19.57
C THR A 84 7.96 -20.55 19.07
N VAL A 85 9.11 -20.42 18.39
CA VAL A 85 9.60 -19.15 17.82
C VAL A 85 8.59 -18.59 16.80
N VAL A 86 8.14 -19.42 15.85
CA VAL A 86 7.21 -18.99 14.77
C VAL A 86 5.84 -18.62 15.33
N LEU A 87 5.30 -19.38 16.27
CA LEU A 87 4.00 -19.06 16.90
C LEU A 87 4.06 -17.77 17.71
N THR A 88 5.17 -17.55 18.43
CA THR A 88 5.34 -16.30 19.20
C THR A 88 5.43 -15.09 18.28
N GLU A 89 6.17 -15.19 17.16
CA GLU A 89 6.23 -14.13 16.15
C GLU A 89 4.86 -13.87 15.50
N ALA A 90 4.09 -14.95 15.27
CA ALA A 90 2.72 -14.82 14.77
C ALA A 90 1.75 -14.19 15.79
N GLY A 91 2.23 -13.82 16.94
CA GLY A 91 1.46 -13.15 17.95
C GLY A 91 0.71 -14.09 18.91
N VAL A 92 1.11 -15.34 19.03
CA VAL A 92 0.55 -16.29 20.01
C VAL A 92 1.20 -16.07 21.38
N SER A 93 0.40 -15.92 22.43
CA SER A 93 0.92 -15.75 23.78
C SER A 93 1.74 -16.97 24.24
N GLN A 94 2.73 -16.79 25.12
CA GLN A 94 3.55 -17.89 25.64
C GLN A 94 2.71 -19.03 26.28
N ARG A 95 1.56 -18.67 26.86
CA ARG A 95 0.60 -19.65 27.41
C ARG A 95 -0.08 -20.43 26.30
N ASP A 96 -0.52 -19.73 25.27
CA ASP A 96 -1.25 -20.34 24.16
C ASP A 96 -0.32 -21.11 23.22
N VAL A 97 0.98 -20.76 23.16
CA VAL A 97 1.98 -21.59 22.45
C VAL A 97 1.99 -23.02 22.97
N GLY A 98 1.96 -23.19 24.30
CA GLY A 98 1.88 -24.54 24.92
C GLY A 98 0.63 -25.28 24.50
N PHE A 99 -0.53 -24.61 24.49
CA PHE A 99 -1.81 -25.16 24.02
C PHE A 99 -1.78 -25.51 22.52
N CYS A 100 -1.30 -24.60 21.67
CA CYS A 100 -1.19 -24.87 20.23
C CYS A 100 -0.30 -26.08 19.91
N LEU A 101 0.81 -26.24 20.65
CA LEU A 101 1.72 -27.38 20.45
C LEU A 101 1.16 -28.68 21.00
N GLU A 102 0.35 -28.64 22.06
CA GLU A 102 -0.39 -29.78 22.57
C GLU A 102 -1.40 -30.26 21.52
N GLU A 103 -2.21 -29.36 20.96
CA GLU A 103 -3.22 -29.69 19.93
C GLU A 103 -2.63 -30.12 18.57
N MET A 104 -1.50 -29.51 18.15
CA MET A 104 -0.91 -29.79 16.83
C MET A 104 0.09 -30.95 16.84
N LEU A 105 0.79 -31.17 17.95
CA LEU A 105 1.94 -32.07 18.03
C LEU A 105 1.84 -33.07 19.20
N ASP A 106 0.71 -33.12 19.90
CA ASP A 106 0.46 -33.94 21.08
C ASP A 106 1.59 -33.80 22.15
N THR A 107 2.09 -32.56 22.27
CA THR A 107 3.23 -32.26 23.15
C THR A 107 2.95 -31.06 24.02
N ARG A 108 2.78 -31.30 25.32
CA ARG A 108 2.52 -30.26 26.31
C ARG A 108 3.81 -29.60 26.77
N LEU A 109 3.94 -28.30 26.59
CA LEU A 109 5.06 -27.50 27.04
C LEU A 109 4.66 -26.55 28.17
N SER A 110 5.50 -26.44 29.18
CA SER A 110 5.24 -25.45 30.23
C SER A 110 5.61 -24.05 29.76
N PRO A 111 4.90 -23.00 30.23
CA PRO A 111 5.27 -21.62 29.93
C PRO A 111 6.71 -21.27 30.32
N ALA A 112 7.24 -21.87 31.35
CA ALA A 112 8.63 -21.69 31.79
C ALA A 112 9.62 -22.22 30.74
N TRP A 113 9.34 -23.38 30.14
CA TRP A 113 10.17 -23.93 29.06
C TRP A 113 10.09 -23.05 27.82
N VAL A 114 8.87 -22.61 27.41
CA VAL A 114 8.65 -21.69 26.29
C VAL A 114 9.49 -20.42 26.52
N ASN A 115 9.39 -19.80 27.69
CA ASN A 115 10.13 -18.59 28.01
C ASN A 115 11.66 -18.82 27.95
N ALA A 116 12.17 -19.90 28.50
CA ALA A 116 13.60 -20.19 28.50
C ALA A 116 14.16 -20.40 27.08
N GLU A 117 13.40 -21.07 26.18
CA GLU A 117 13.82 -21.24 24.80
C GLU A 117 13.72 -19.95 24.01
N LEU A 118 12.70 -19.12 24.23
CA LEU A 118 12.60 -17.81 23.61
C LEU A 118 13.76 -16.89 24.00
N SER A 119 14.06 -16.76 25.32
CA SER A 119 15.18 -15.91 25.79
C SER A 119 16.52 -16.29 25.18
N ARG A 120 16.76 -17.59 24.97
CA ARG A 120 17.96 -18.02 24.23
C ARG A 120 17.98 -17.57 22.80
N ARG A 121 16.84 -17.61 22.08
CA ARG A 121 16.74 -17.19 20.68
C ARG A 121 16.76 -15.68 20.53
N GLU A 122 16.21 -14.97 21.49
CA GLU A 122 16.26 -13.51 21.61
C GLU A 122 17.72 -13.02 21.70
N ALA A 123 18.52 -13.60 22.59
CA ALA A 123 19.93 -13.27 22.70
C ALA A 123 20.73 -13.61 21.42
N MET A 124 20.42 -14.73 20.76
CA MET A 124 21.06 -15.09 19.49
C MET A 124 20.63 -14.14 18.36
N ALA A 125 19.36 -13.77 18.28
CA ALA A 125 18.86 -12.81 17.32
C ALA A 125 19.52 -11.43 17.47
N ALA A 126 19.71 -10.96 18.70
CA ALA A 126 20.43 -9.72 18.99
C ALA A 126 21.89 -9.78 18.47
N ALA A 127 22.59 -10.89 18.70
CA ALA A 127 23.95 -11.08 18.20
C ALA A 127 24.02 -11.11 16.66
N VAL A 128 23.07 -11.77 15.99
CA VAL A 128 22.98 -11.79 14.52
C VAL A 128 22.70 -10.40 13.98
N ASN A 129 21.70 -9.72 14.52
CA ASN A 129 21.31 -8.36 14.08
C ASN A 129 22.46 -7.35 14.26
N ALA A 130 23.23 -7.47 15.33
CA ALA A 130 24.41 -6.60 15.57
C ALA A 130 25.55 -6.87 14.57
N GLY A 131 25.67 -8.12 14.08
CA GLY A 131 26.68 -8.48 13.07
C GLY A 131 26.28 -8.17 11.63
N TRP A 132 25.02 -7.86 11.37
CA TRP A 132 24.53 -7.61 10.02
C TRP A 132 24.77 -6.17 9.60
N GLN A 133 25.40 -6.02 8.41
CA GLN A 133 25.71 -4.74 7.79
C GLN A 133 25.04 -4.69 6.42
N PRO A 134 23.88 -4.05 6.26
CA PRO A 134 23.25 -3.85 4.96
C PRO A 134 24.19 -3.13 4.00
N THR A 135 24.24 -3.59 2.74
CA THR A 135 25.15 -3.04 1.73
C THR A 135 24.43 -2.18 0.69
N VAL A 136 23.10 -2.23 0.67
CA VAL A 136 22.28 -1.43 -0.24
C VAL A 136 21.92 -0.11 0.43
N THR A 137 22.32 1.00 -0.22
CA THR A 137 21.89 2.32 0.20
C THR A 137 20.45 2.57 -0.29
N GLU A 138 19.56 2.87 0.62
CA GLU A 138 18.15 3.13 0.31
C GLU A 138 17.60 4.28 1.17
N THR A 139 16.45 4.81 0.77
CA THR A 139 15.71 5.77 1.60
C THR A 139 15.08 5.05 2.78
N LEU A 140 15.02 5.73 3.93
CA LEU A 140 14.50 5.17 5.16
C LEU A 140 13.22 5.89 5.61
N CYS A 141 12.40 5.22 6.38
CA CYS A 141 11.31 5.83 7.13
C CYS A 141 11.34 5.40 8.60
N GLY A 142 10.89 6.29 9.47
CA GLY A 142 10.83 6.05 10.91
C GLY A 142 9.49 6.40 11.50
N ASP A 143 9.17 5.70 12.58
CA ASP A 143 7.95 5.89 13.36
C ASP A 143 8.14 5.34 14.78
N GLU A 144 7.30 5.73 15.72
CA GLU A 144 7.31 5.19 17.07
C GLU A 144 6.00 4.48 17.42
N ILE A 145 6.14 3.41 18.22
CA ILE A 145 5.00 2.70 18.81
C ILE A 145 5.17 2.55 20.31
N TYR A 146 4.17 2.94 21.06
CA TYR A 146 4.23 2.88 22.52
C TYR A 146 3.76 1.52 23.06
N SER A 147 4.55 0.97 24.00
CA SER A 147 4.16 -0.19 24.80
C SER A 147 4.56 0.01 26.26
N ASN A 148 3.62 -0.24 27.19
CA ASN A 148 3.85 -0.07 28.63
C ASN A 148 4.46 1.30 29.00
N GLY A 149 3.99 2.37 28.33
CA GLY A 149 4.42 3.75 28.59
C GLY A 149 5.79 4.15 28.03
N SER A 150 6.51 3.25 27.35
CA SER A 150 7.78 3.56 26.68
C SER A 150 7.66 3.49 25.16
N PRO A 151 8.33 4.39 24.43
CA PRO A 151 8.40 4.31 22.97
C PRO A 151 9.32 3.17 22.52
N ASN A 152 8.92 2.50 21.45
CA ASN A 152 9.77 1.62 20.68
C ASN A 152 9.97 2.32 19.33
N LEU A 153 11.21 2.64 19.02
CA LEU A 153 11.59 3.41 17.84
C LEU A 153 11.95 2.46 16.72
N LEU A 154 11.36 2.70 15.56
CA LEU A 154 11.46 1.84 14.39
C LEU A 154 12.06 2.62 13.22
N LEU A 155 13.10 2.05 12.58
CA LEU A 155 13.72 2.55 11.37
C LEU A 155 13.69 1.46 10.29
N VAL A 156 13.09 1.74 9.13
CA VAL A 156 12.80 0.77 8.07
C VAL A 156 13.27 1.29 6.72
N GLY A 157 13.84 0.39 5.91
CA GLY A 157 14.15 0.66 4.51
C GLY A 157 12.91 0.68 3.63
N ASN A 158 12.80 1.69 2.78
CA ASN A 158 11.62 1.85 1.94
C ASN A 158 11.56 0.86 0.76
N ASP A 159 12.70 0.46 0.22
CA ASP A 159 12.76 -0.50 -0.89
C ASP A 159 12.77 -1.94 -0.39
N SER A 160 13.55 -2.24 0.64
CA SER A 160 13.74 -3.59 1.17
C SER A 160 12.68 -4.02 2.20
N LEU A 161 12.10 -3.08 2.95
CA LEU A 161 11.37 -3.28 4.22
C LEU A 161 12.26 -3.88 5.32
N TYR A 162 13.59 -3.78 5.19
CA TYR A 162 14.51 -4.21 6.22
C TYR A 162 14.38 -3.30 7.45
N ILE A 163 14.25 -3.90 8.62
CA ILE A 163 14.25 -3.16 9.88
C ILE A 163 15.71 -2.91 10.26
N TYR A 164 16.18 -1.67 10.08
CA TYR A 164 17.52 -1.23 10.45
C TYR A 164 17.68 -1.10 11.94
N THR A 165 16.65 -0.54 12.60
CA THR A 165 16.62 -0.36 14.04
C THR A 165 15.21 -0.62 14.56
N LEU A 166 15.13 -1.36 15.65
CA LEU A 166 13.92 -1.50 16.46
C LEU A 166 14.36 -1.52 17.91
N THR A 167 14.20 -0.40 18.60
CA THR A 167 14.75 -0.23 19.94
C THR A 167 13.76 0.40 20.90
N ARG A 168 13.75 -0.13 22.14
CA ARG A 168 12.98 0.45 23.23
C ARG A 168 13.79 1.55 23.89
N GLN A 169 13.21 2.73 23.99
CA GLN A 169 13.88 3.89 24.54
C GLN A 169 13.07 4.49 25.71
N PRO A 170 13.71 5.23 26.61
CA PRO A 170 13.01 5.96 27.67
C PRO A 170 12.24 7.18 27.13
N ALA A 171 12.70 7.76 26.02
CA ALA A 171 12.11 8.92 25.36
C ALA A 171 12.19 8.78 23.83
N CYS A 172 11.45 9.61 23.11
CA CYS A 172 11.51 9.76 21.65
C CYS A 172 11.80 11.22 21.27
N ASP A 173 12.77 11.82 21.95
CA ASP A 173 13.25 13.18 21.70
C ASP A 173 14.28 13.25 20.56
N GLY A 174 14.73 14.47 20.25
CA GLY A 174 15.69 14.71 19.17
C GLY A 174 17.02 14.01 19.38
N GLU A 175 17.56 14.04 20.60
CA GLU A 175 18.82 13.38 20.95
C GLU A 175 18.76 11.87 20.70
N THR A 176 17.67 11.23 21.16
CA THR A 176 17.46 9.79 20.97
C THR A 176 17.36 9.42 19.48
N TRP A 177 16.55 10.16 18.72
CA TRP A 177 16.43 9.93 17.27
C TRP A 177 17.71 10.31 16.52
N GLY A 178 18.40 11.37 16.94
CA GLY A 178 19.68 11.78 16.36
C GLY A 178 20.72 10.68 16.45
N CYS A 179 20.87 10.04 17.60
CA CYS A 179 21.77 8.90 17.78
C CYS A 179 21.42 7.72 16.84
N ILE A 180 20.13 7.38 16.71
CA ILE A 180 19.68 6.27 15.85
C ILE A 180 19.96 6.58 14.36
N LEU A 181 19.73 7.82 13.94
CA LEU A 181 19.93 8.23 12.55
C LEU A 181 21.41 8.37 12.19
N LEU A 182 22.28 8.72 13.13
CA LEU A 182 23.74 8.75 12.95
C LEU A 182 24.34 7.38 12.63
N ASP A 183 23.69 6.28 13.02
CA ASP A 183 24.10 4.92 12.63
C ASP A 183 23.83 4.63 11.13
N ASN A 184 23.11 5.54 10.42
CA ASN A 184 22.75 5.41 9.01
C ASN A 184 23.05 6.70 8.23
N PRO A 185 24.31 7.20 8.23
CA PRO A 185 24.68 8.51 7.71
C PRO A 185 24.50 8.63 6.18
N ASP A 186 24.55 7.51 5.45
CA ASP A 186 24.44 7.46 4.00
C ASP A 186 22.99 7.41 3.51
N CYS A 187 22.00 7.57 4.41
CA CYS A 187 20.60 7.62 4.05
C CYS A 187 20.30 8.83 3.14
N PRO A 188 19.93 8.61 1.87
CA PRO A 188 19.71 9.71 0.94
C PRO A 188 18.46 10.53 1.25
N GLN A 189 17.45 9.91 1.87
CA GLN A 189 16.21 10.55 2.29
C GLN A 189 15.63 9.80 3.48
N PHE A 190 15.21 10.54 4.49
CA PHE A 190 14.44 10.03 5.61
C PHE A 190 13.01 10.56 5.57
N SER A 191 12.02 9.67 5.76
CA SER A 191 10.60 10.03 5.76
C SER A 191 9.96 9.81 7.13
N SER A 192 9.14 10.77 7.59
CA SER A 192 8.43 10.66 8.88
C SER A 192 7.09 11.43 8.86
N ASP A 193 6.30 11.24 9.90
CA ASP A 193 5.05 11.96 10.15
C ASP A 193 5.23 13.41 10.61
N GLY A 194 6.48 13.86 10.81
CA GLY A 194 6.80 15.20 11.30
C GLY A 194 6.67 15.37 12.81
N GLY A 195 6.70 14.28 13.56
CA GLY A 195 6.82 14.31 15.02
C GLY A 195 8.00 15.16 15.47
N THR A 196 7.84 15.96 16.53
CA THR A 196 8.86 16.96 16.95
C THR A 196 10.19 16.31 17.31
N GLY A 197 10.19 15.13 17.94
CA GLY A 197 11.39 14.37 18.24
C GLY A 197 12.12 13.90 16.98
N LEU A 198 11.39 13.32 16.03
CA LEU A 198 11.93 12.89 14.75
C LEU A 198 12.52 14.05 13.95
N ALA A 199 11.80 15.18 13.87
CA ALA A 199 12.27 16.36 13.14
C ALA A 199 13.56 16.93 13.75
N ALA A 200 13.65 17.00 15.09
CA ALA A 200 14.86 17.41 15.79
C ALA A 200 16.00 16.42 15.56
N GLY A 201 15.74 15.10 15.65
CA GLY A 201 16.75 14.07 15.42
C GLY A 201 17.34 14.10 14.01
N VAL A 202 16.52 14.38 13.00
CA VAL A 202 17.00 14.56 11.60
C VAL A 202 17.99 15.74 11.51
N GLN A 203 17.71 16.85 12.20
CA GLN A 203 18.62 17.99 12.24
C GLN A 203 19.92 17.66 12.98
N GLU A 204 19.84 16.99 14.11
CA GLU A 204 21.00 16.57 14.89
C GLU A 204 21.89 15.57 14.14
N ALA A 205 21.30 14.64 13.41
CA ALA A 205 22.01 13.70 12.56
C ALA A 205 22.57 14.32 11.27
N GLY A 206 22.17 15.56 10.92
CA GLY A 206 22.65 16.25 9.73
C GLY A 206 22.16 15.65 8.40
N LEU A 207 21.04 14.92 8.42
CA LEU A 207 20.47 14.33 7.19
C LEU A 207 19.97 15.44 6.25
N GLN A 208 20.36 15.32 4.97
CA GLN A 208 20.12 16.38 3.99
C GLN A 208 18.66 16.47 3.54
N VAL A 209 17.95 15.33 3.48
CA VAL A 209 16.59 15.26 2.95
C VAL A 209 15.67 14.65 3.99
N HIS A 210 14.81 15.50 4.56
CA HIS A 210 13.71 15.06 5.43
C HIS A 210 12.38 15.24 4.71
N GLN A 211 11.80 14.15 4.28
CA GLN A 211 10.51 14.09 3.61
C GLN A 211 9.38 13.91 4.63
N LEU A 212 8.47 14.87 4.69
CA LEU A 212 7.25 14.71 5.49
C LEU A 212 6.22 13.84 4.78
N ASP A 213 5.47 13.12 5.59
CA ASP A 213 4.45 12.18 5.12
C ASP A 213 3.20 12.91 4.60
N TRP A 214 2.96 12.79 3.31
CA TRP A 214 1.77 13.32 2.65
C TRP A 214 0.47 12.69 3.18
N ASP A 215 0.47 11.43 3.58
CA ASP A 215 -0.74 10.77 4.09
C ASP A 215 -1.20 11.37 5.42
N HIS A 216 -0.24 11.77 6.27
CA HIS A 216 -0.53 12.50 7.51
C HIS A 216 -1.15 13.89 7.29
N LEU A 217 -0.95 14.49 6.13
CA LEU A 217 -1.65 15.70 5.72
C LEU A 217 -3.02 15.39 5.08
N LEU A 218 -3.07 14.42 4.16
CA LEU A 218 -4.25 14.14 3.36
C LEU A 218 -5.35 13.42 4.16
N ARG A 219 -4.99 12.49 5.05
CA ARG A 219 -5.94 11.70 5.84
C ARG A 219 -6.89 12.58 6.70
N PRO A 220 -6.41 13.52 7.54
CA PRO A 220 -7.30 14.42 8.29
C PRO A 220 -8.07 15.39 7.38
N LEU A 221 -7.51 15.80 6.24
CA LEU A 221 -8.17 16.66 5.26
C LEU A 221 -9.39 15.93 4.67
N TRP A 222 -9.23 14.74 4.15
CA TRP A 222 -10.32 13.93 3.60
C TRP A 222 -11.30 13.46 4.67
N GLY A 223 -10.82 13.18 5.89
CA GLY A 223 -11.69 12.88 7.03
C GLY A 223 -12.63 14.03 7.39
N GLN A 224 -12.15 15.27 7.30
CA GLN A 224 -13.01 16.45 7.50
C GLN A 224 -13.99 16.65 6.32
N GLY A 225 -13.56 16.37 5.09
CA GLY A 225 -14.43 16.36 3.90
C GLY A 225 -15.60 15.39 4.07
N ALA A 226 -15.35 14.14 4.43
CA ALA A 226 -16.38 13.14 4.68
C ALA A 226 -17.34 13.53 5.81
N ARG A 227 -16.84 14.22 6.85
CA ARG A 227 -17.69 14.74 7.92
C ARG A 227 -18.64 15.84 7.43
N LEU A 228 -18.13 16.77 6.61
CA LEU A 228 -18.96 17.85 6.03
C LEU A 228 -20.00 17.28 5.07
N GLU A 229 -19.62 16.30 4.25
CA GLU A 229 -20.52 15.58 3.36
C GLU A 229 -21.67 14.93 4.13
N SER A 230 -21.37 14.20 5.20
CA SER A 230 -22.40 13.60 6.07
C SER A 230 -23.33 14.64 6.68
N GLN A 231 -22.82 15.82 7.05
CA GLN A 231 -23.63 16.91 7.58
C GLN A 231 -24.53 17.52 6.49
N ALA A 232 -24.05 17.67 5.26
CA ALA A 232 -24.83 18.16 4.13
C ALA A 232 -25.98 17.18 3.80
N TYR A 233 -25.70 15.87 3.70
CA TYR A 233 -26.74 14.87 3.48
C TYR A 233 -27.79 14.85 4.59
N ALA A 234 -27.41 14.87 5.85
CA ALA A 234 -28.34 14.90 6.97
C ALA A 234 -29.24 16.18 6.96
N ALA A 235 -28.68 17.31 6.55
CA ALA A 235 -29.46 18.53 6.39
C ALA A 235 -30.47 18.43 5.24
N LEU A 236 -30.08 17.89 4.08
CA LEU A 236 -30.97 17.64 2.95
C LEU A 236 -32.11 16.67 3.30
N GLU A 237 -31.81 15.58 3.99
CA GLU A 237 -32.84 14.64 4.50
C GLU A 237 -33.87 15.33 5.41
N THR A 238 -33.39 16.20 6.31
CA THR A 238 -34.25 17.00 7.17
C THR A 238 -35.18 17.95 6.37
N VAL A 239 -34.65 18.55 5.28
CA VAL A 239 -35.43 19.40 4.35
C VAL A 239 -36.51 18.58 3.65
N GLU A 240 -36.18 17.40 3.12
CA GLU A 240 -37.12 16.49 2.45
C GLU A 240 -38.23 16.01 3.40
N GLU A 241 -37.88 15.58 4.62
CA GLU A 241 -38.87 15.19 5.62
C GLU A 241 -39.82 16.34 5.95
N ARG A 242 -39.29 17.56 6.03
CA ARG A 242 -40.12 18.76 6.32
C ARG A 242 -41.00 19.12 5.15
N ALA A 243 -40.50 19.02 3.91
CA ALA A 243 -41.30 19.20 2.70
C ALA A 243 -42.48 18.21 2.65
N GLY A 244 -42.23 16.93 3.00
CA GLY A 244 -43.29 15.92 3.09
C GLY A 244 -44.40 16.29 4.13
N LYS A 245 -44.02 16.82 5.30
CA LYS A 245 -44.98 17.31 6.33
C LYS A 245 -45.72 18.53 5.85
N PHE A 246 -45.09 19.44 5.14
CA PHE A 246 -45.70 20.60 4.52
C PHE A 246 -46.78 20.19 3.51
N ALA A 247 -46.45 19.27 2.60
CA ALA A 247 -47.35 18.79 1.56
C ALA A 247 -48.60 18.06 2.08
N GLN A 248 -48.57 17.55 3.30
CA GLN A 248 -49.69 16.83 3.95
C GLN A 248 -50.56 17.72 4.85
N THR A 249 -50.34 19.04 4.88
CA THR A 249 -51.00 19.96 5.81
C THR A 249 -52.16 20.68 5.15
N ASP A 250 -53.39 20.51 5.68
CA ASP A 250 -54.63 21.05 5.13
C ASP A 250 -55.10 22.38 5.77
N THR A 251 -54.53 22.77 6.91
CA THR A 251 -54.98 23.95 7.67
C THR A 251 -54.14 25.17 7.33
N PRO A 252 -54.72 26.31 6.85
CA PRO A 252 -53.94 27.49 6.40
C PRO A 252 -52.94 28.03 7.41
N LYS A 253 -53.30 28.11 8.69
CA LYS A 253 -52.39 28.59 9.75
C LYS A 253 -51.21 27.65 10.00
N ARG A 254 -51.39 26.32 9.89
CA ARG A 254 -50.32 25.33 10.01
C ARG A 254 -49.49 25.30 8.76
N LEU A 255 -50.09 25.53 7.61
CA LEU A 255 -49.38 25.61 6.31
C LEU A 255 -48.34 26.73 6.36
N GLU A 256 -48.68 27.92 6.81
CA GLU A 256 -47.74 29.04 6.96
C GLU A 256 -46.58 28.70 7.91
N GLN A 257 -46.88 28.12 9.08
CA GLN A 257 -45.84 27.70 10.04
C GLN A 257 -44.92 26.63 9.50
N HIS A 258 -45.45 25.65 8.75
CA HIS A 258 -44.67 24.61 8.13
C HIS A 258 -43.82 25.14 6.99
N PHE A 259 -44.34 26.11 6.22
CA PHE A 259 -43.59 26.76 5.14
C PHE A 259 -42.38 27.55 5.68
N GLN A 260 -42.57 28.40 6.68
CA GLN A 260 -41.49 29.16 7.29
C GLN A 260 -40.41 28.25 7.91
N ALA A 261 -40.83 27.13 8.53
CA ALA A 261 -39.90 26.18 9.09
C ALA A 261 -39.15 25.39 7.98
N TRP A 262 -39.80 25.09 6.86
CA TRP A 262 -39.16 24.46 5.70
C TRP A 262 -38.17 25.41 5.01
N GLU A 263 -38.56 26.67 4.77
CA GLU A 263 -37.71 27.71 4.17
C GLU A 263 -36.42 27.92 4.99
N LYS A 264 -36.53 27.93 6.33
CA LYS A 264 -35.37 28.01 7.19
C LYS A 264 -34.46 26.82 7.06
N LEU A 265 -34.99 25.59 7.05
CA LEU A 265 -34.21 24.37 6.90
C LEU A 265 -33.60 24.25 5.52
N GLU A 266 -34.28 24.72 4.48
CA GLU A 266 -33.73 24.77 3.10
C GLU A 266 -32.50 25.69 3.03
N ALA A 267 -32.61 26.89 3.64
CA ALA A 267 -31.47 27.81 3.71
C ALA A 267 -30.27 27.22 4.49
N GLU A 268 -30.54 26.57 5.65
CA GLU A 268 -29.54 25.88 6.45
C GLU A 268 -28.91 24.69 5.66
N GLY A 269 -29.72 23.94 4.92
CA GLY A 269 -29.26 22.83 4.05
C GLY A 269 -28.39 23.34 2.93
N ALA A 270 -28.79 24.39 2.23
CA ALA A 270 -28.02 25.04 1.19
C ALA A 270 -26.66 25.56 1.69
N GLU A 271 -26.62 26.14 2.91
CA GLU A 271 -25.39 26.57 3.55
C GLU A 271 -24.46 25.40 3.82
N LYS A 272 -24.97 24.25 4.32
CA LYS A 272 -24.15 23.02 4.56
C LYS A 272 -23.59 22.44 3.28
N VAL A 273 -24.38 22.37 2.21
CA VAL A 273 -23.92 21.93 0.90
C VAL A 273 -22.82 22.87 0.37
N SER A 274 -23.05 24.18 0.41
CA SER A 274 -22.05 25.18 -0.02
C SER A 274 -20.75 25.09 0.78
N GLN A 275 -20.85 24.82 2.09
CA GLN A 275 -19.70 24.63 2.96
C GLN A 275 -18.91 23.36 2.55
N TYR A 276 -19.60 22.24 2.30
CA TYR A 276 -18.98 21.02 1.80
C TYR A 276 -18.29 21.25 0.45
N ASP A 277 -18.99 21.82 -0.52
CA ASP A 277 -18.46 22.06 -1.87
C ASP A 277 -17.21 22.93 -1.84
N SER A 278 -17.23 24.01 -1.07
CA SER A 278 -16.08 24.91 -0.90
C SER A 278 -14.88 24.21 -0.27
N PHE A 279 -15.13 23.40 0.77
CA PHE A 279 -14.06 22.60 1.40
C PHE A 279 -13.50 21.54 0.45
N PHE A 280 -14.38 20.85 -0.26
CA PHE A 280 -14.01 19.80 -1.20
C PHE A 280 -13.12 20.34 -2.33
N GLN A 281 -13.41 21.53 -2.84
CA GLN A 281 -12.56 22.21 -3.82
C GLN A 281 -11.15 22.49 -3.27
N ILE A 282 -11.03 22.94 -2.02
CA ILE A 282 -9.74 23.13 -1.37
C ILE A 282 -9.03 21.79 -1.21
N ALA A 283 -9.71 20.76 -0.72
CA ALA A 283 -9.15 19.44 -0.53
C ALA A 283 -8.64 18.80 -1.84
N GLN A 284 -9.39 18.95 -2.93
CA GLN A 284 -8.95 18.52 -4.25
C GLN A 284 -7.69 19.24 -4.72
N GLN A 285 -7.61 20.55 -4.52
CA GLN A 285 -6.43 21.34 -4.91
C GLN A 285 -5.19 20.97 -4.07
N VAL A 286 -5.36 20.61 -2.79
CA VAL A 286 -4.27 20.06 -1.98
C VAL A 286 -3.84 18.69 -2.52
N ASP A 287 -4.79 17.79 -2.83
CA ASP A 287 -4.49 16.47 -3.39
C ASP A 287 -3.80 16.55 -4.76
N GLU A 288 -4.13 17.53 -5.58
CA GLU A 288 -3.44 17.80 -6.83
C GLU A 288 -1.96 18.11 -6.66
N GLN A 289 -1.56 18.74 -5.53
CA GLN A 289 -0.15 18.98 -5.25
C GLN A 289 0.62 17.70 -4.91
N PHE A 290 -0.08 16.64 -4.54
CA PHE A 290 0.52 15.32 -4.33
C PHE A 290 0.98 14.65 -5.64
N ALA A 291 0.43 15.01 -6.80
CA ALA A 291 0.87 14.47 -8.08
C ALA A 291 2.35 14.78 -8.34
N LEU A 292 3.14 13.76 -8.72
CA LEU A 292 4.57 13.94 -9.03
C LEU A 292 4.78 14.76 -10.29
N ILE A 293 3.95 14.50 -11.29
CA ILE A 293 4.07 15.08 -12.62
C ILE A 293 2.97 16.11 -12.81
N ASP A 294 3.37 17.27 -13.26
CA ASP A 294 2.45 18.25 -13.80
C ASP A 294 1.96 17.80 -15.19
N LEU A 295 0.66 17.58 -15.33
CA LEU A 295 0.08 17.01 -16.56
C LEU A 295 0.15 17.95 -17.77
N GLU A 296 0.24 19.26 -17.55
CA GLU A 296 0.35 20.24 -18.63
C GLU A 296 1.75 20.20 -19.26
N SER A 297 2.78 20.28 -18.44
CA SER A 297 4.18 20.27 -18.90
C SER A 297 4.74 18.85 -19.12
N GLY A 298 4.25 17.84 -18.42
CA GLY A 298 4.82 16.49 -18.38
C GLY A 298 6.12 16.40 -17.55
N GLN A 299 6.47 17.46 -16.83
CA GLN A 299 7.66 17.54 -15.98
C GLN A 299 7.33 17.23 -14.51
N LEU A 300 8.36 17.02 -13.71
CA LEU A 300 8.19 17.01 -12.25
C LEU A 300 7.53 18.32 -11.81
N ARG A 301 6.59 18.20 -10.89
CA ARG A 301 5.94 19.36 -10.28
C ARG A 301 6.98 20.26 -9.61
N ASP A 302 6.93 21.54 -9.91
CA ASP A 302 7.83 22.53 -9.31
C ASP A 302 7.59 22.61 -7.78
N PRO A 303 8.60 22.32 -6.94
CA PRO A 303 8.44 22.29 -5.49
C PRO A 303 8.15 23.66 -4.90
N VAL A 304 8.68 24.76 -5.51
CA VAL A 304 8.47 26.13 -5.02
C VAL A 304 7.05 26.58 -5.28
N LEU A 305 6.54 26.33 -6.50
CA LEU A 305 5.16 26.64 -6.86
C LEU A 305 4.17 25.76 -6.06
N GLY A 306 4.48 24.47 -5.90
CA GLY A 306 3.69 23.56 -5.09
C GLY A 306 3.59 24.00 -3.63
N ALA A 307 4.71 24.36 -3.01
CA ALA A 307 4.75 24.85 -1.64
C ALA A 307 4.00 26.18 -1.48
N ALA A 308 4.16 27.11 -2.42
CA ALA A 308 3.40 28.37 -2.43
C ALA A 308 1.90 28.10 -2.49
N ARG A 309 1.46 27.16 -3.37
CA ARG A 309 0.05 26.80 -3.50
C ARG A 309 -0.50 26.19 -2.22
N LEU A 310 0.24 25.30 -1.53
CA LEU A 310 -0.18 24.75 -0.25
C LEU A 310 -0.35 25.83 0.83
N ARG A 311 0.53 26.84 0.88
CA ARG A 311 0.37 27.97 1.80
C ARG A 311 -0.87 28.81 1.51
N ASP A 312 -1.14 29.08 0.23
CA ASP A 312 -2.36 29.80 -0.18
C ASP A 312 -3.64 29.04 0.23
N LEU A 313 -3.66 27.72 0.03
CA LEU A 313 -4.78 26.87 0.46
C LEU A 313 -4.91 26.81 1.99
N GLY A 314 -3.78 26.80 2.70
CA GLY A 314 -3.73 26.95 4.15
C GLY A 314 -4.33 28.27 4.61
N ALA A 315 -3.98 29.38 3.96
CA ALA A 315 -4.55 30.70 4.26
C ALA A 315 -6.07 30.76 4.01
N GLN A 316 -6.59 30.08 2.99
CA GLN A 316 -8.02 29.96 2.78
C GLN A 316 -8.71 29.18 3.90
N LEU A 317 -8.12 28.06 4.36
CA LEU A 317 -8.66 27.28 5.48
C LEU A 317 -8.60 28.02 6.81
N SER A 318 -7.64 28.94 7.02
CA SER A 318 -7.55 29.75 8.24
C SER A 318 -8.74 30.68 8.46
N GLN A 319 -9.51 30.97 7.41
CA GLN A 319 -10.73 31.78 7.48
C GLN A 319 -11.93 31.00 8.03
N TRP A 320 -11.82 29.67 8.12
CA TRP A 320 -12.88 28.78 8.61
C TRP A 320 -12.80 28.67 10.13
N LYS A 321 -13.96 28.70 10.79
CA LYS A 321 -14.04 28.60 12.25
C LYS A 321 -13.93 27.16 12.74
N GLY A 322 -12.98 26.88 13.62
CA GLY A 322 -12.84 25.60 14.30
C GLY A 322 -11.41 25.06 14.33
N ARG A 323 -11.07 24.43 15.43
CA ARG A 323 -9.71 23.91 15.71
C ARG A 323 -9.15 22.98 14.62
N ILE A 324 -10.02 22.23 13.93
CA ILE A 324 -9.58 21.35 12.84
C ILE A 324 -9.02 22.14 11.66
N TYR A 325 -9.67 23.26 11.30
CA TYR A 325 -9.21 24.10 10.19
C TYR A 325 -7.95 24.86 10.54
N GLU A 326 -7.81 25.32 11.79
CA GLU A 326 -6.58 25.93 12.31
C GLU A 326 -5.41 24.94 12.19
N LYS A 327 -5.64 23.68 12.61
CA LYS A 327 -4.60 22.62 12.49
C LYS A 327 -4.25 22.32 11.03
N LEU A 328 -5.25 22.15 10.16
CA LEU A 328 -5.02 21.90 8.73
C LEU A 328 -4.28 23.06 8.06
N SER A 329 -4.69 24.29 8.34
CA SER A 329 -4.02 25.51 7.84
C SER A 329 -2.57 25.59 8.31
N SER A 330 -2.32 25.34 9.59
CA SER A 330 -0.98 25.32 10.17
C SER A 330 -0.09 24.26 9.51
N ASN A 331 -0.60 23.03 9.34
CA ASN A 331 0.15 21.96 8.70
C ASN A 331 0.46 22.28 7.24
N LEU A 332 -0.51 22.76 6.45
CA LEU A 332 -0.29 23.17 5.06
C LEU A 332 0.76 24.26 4.92
N SER A 333 0.83 25.19 5.87
CA SER A 333 1.80 26.27 5.84
C SER A 333 3.19 25.85 6.31
N HIS A 334 3.27 25.09 7.41
CA HIS A 334 4.52 24.67 8.03
C HIS A 334 5.25 23.57 7.24
N TRP A 335 4.49 22.63 6.67
CA TRP A 335 5.04 21.49 5.97
C TRP A 335 5.23 21.70 4.47
N ALA A 336 4.78 22.85 3.94
CA ALA A 336 4.72 23.13 2.52
C ALA A 336 6.02 22.76 1.76
N GLU A 337 7.18 23.13 2.26
CA GLU A 337 8.48 22.86 1.61
C GLU A 337 8.92 21.41 1.84
N ALA A 338 8.81 20.92 3.07
CA ALA A 338 9.28 19.59 3.44
C ALA A 338 8.47 18.46 2.76
N LEU A 339 7.23 18.74 2.32
CA LEU A 339 6.43 17.82 1.53
C LEU A 339 6.99 17.57 0.12
N PHE A 340 7.87 18.45 -0.38
CA PHE A 340 8.54 18.30 -1.67
C PHE A 340 10.05 17.99 -1.53
N ALA A 341 10.51 17.60 -0.35
CA ALA A 341 11.91 17.32 -0.11
C ALA A 341 12.49 16.20 -1.01
N TYR A 342 11.65 15.28 -1.48
CA TYR A 342 12.02 14.21 -2.44
C TYR A 342 12.49 14.73 -3.81
N HIS A 343 12.11 15.96 -4.18
CA HIS A 343 12.22 16.45 -5.56
C HIS A 343 13.66 16.42 -6.13
N PRO A 344 14.73 16.89 -5.44
CA PRO A 344 16.08 16.86 -5.97
C PRO A 344 16.58 15.43 -6.28
N LEU A 345 16.27 14.48 -5.42
CA LEU A 345 16.64 13.08 -5.62
C LEU A 345 15.94 12.47 -6.84
N LEU A 346 14.66 12.76 -6.99
CA LEU A 346 13.89 12.27 -8.12
C LEU A 346 14.33 12.91 -9.43
N GLN A 347 14.65 14.20 -9.42
CA GLN A 347 15.21 14.92 -10.56
C GLN A 347 16.55 14.31 -10.98
N GLN A 348 17.44 14.04 -10.02
CA GLN A 348 18.72 13.37 -10.29
C GLN A 348 18.52 11.97 -10.89
N ALA A 349 17.56 11.20 -10.39
CA ALA A 349 17.26 9.86 -10.90
C ALA A 349 16.64 9.87 -12.31
N LEU A 350 15.94 10.95 -12.70
CA LEU A 350 15.35 11.09 -14.03
C LEU A 350 16.34 11.61 -15.09
N ALA A 351 17.42 12.28 -14.69
CA ALA A 351 18.38 12.88 -15.62
C ALA A 351 18.96 11.86 -16.62
N PRO A 352 19.47 10.66 -16.21
CA PRO A 352 19.99 9.68 -17.14
C PRO A 352 18.95 9.17 -18.14
N LEU A 353 17.69 9.06 -17.71
CA LEU A 353 16.60 8.62 -18.61
C LEU A 353 16.31 9.68 -19.67
N THR A 354 16.38 10.95 -19.27
CA THR A 354 16.18 12.09 -20.18
C THR A 354 17.34 12.21 -21.19
N GLU A 355 18.57 11.94 -20.77
CA GLU A 355 19.72 11.89 -21.66
C GLU A 355 19.63 10.74 -22.66
N GLN A 356 19.17 9.57 -22.23
CA GLN A 356 19.07 8.37 -23.06
C GLN A 356 17.93 8.45 -24.08
N TRP A 357 16.74 8.93 -23.70
CA TRP A 357 15.54 8.86 -24.53
C TRP A 357 14.98 10.22 -24.98
N GLY A 358 15.58 11.31 -24.54
CA GLY A 358 15.16 12.67 -24.86
C GLY A 358 14.01 13.20 -23.98
N ALA A 359 14.06 14.48 -23.69
CA ALA A 359 13.05 15.13 -22.83
C ALA A 359 11.60 14.98 -23.34
N PRO A 360 11.28 15.12 -24.65
CA PRO A 360 9.90 14.98 -25.11
C PRO A 360 9.30 13.59 -24.87
N ALA A 361 10.10 12.53 -25.03
CA ALA A 361 9.65 11.16 -24.80
C ALA A 361 9.40 10.92 -23.31
N ILE A 362 10.33 11.34 -22.44
CA ILE A 362 10.20 11.21 -20.98
C ILE A 362 9.01 12.01 -20.45
N GLN A 363 8.77 13.22 -20.94
CA GLN A 363 7.59 14.02 -20.57
C GLN A 363 6.27 13.34 -20.96
N ALA A 364 6.20 12.78 -22.17
CA ALA A 364 5.02 12.04 -22.60
C ALA A 364 4.77 10.79 -21.74
N LEU A 365 5.80 10.00 -21.49
CA LEU A 365 5.72 8.81 -20.62
C LEU A 365 5.39 9.18 -19.17
N SER A 366 5.89 10.30 -18.67
CA SER A 366 5.59 10.79 -17.32
C SER A 366 4.11 11.15 -17.15
N ARG A 367 3.50 11.80 -18.17
CA ARG A 367 2.03 12.05 -18.19
C ARG A 367 1.24 10.74 -18.13
N ILE A 368 1.61 9.76 -18.96
CA ILE A 368 0.98 8.43 -18.97
C ILE A 368 1.05 7.81 -17.57
N TRP A 369 2.24 7.76 -16.98
CA TRP A 369 2.45 7.20 -15.65
C TRP A 369 1.60 7.89 -14.58
N GLN A 370 1.56 9.23 -14.57
CA GLN A 370 0.77 9.99 -13.60
C GLN A 370 -0.74 9.76 -13.75
N ILE A 371 -1.24 9.71 -15.00
CA ILE A 371 -2.66 9.46 -15.26
C ILE A 371 -3.05 8.06 -14.75
N GLU A 372 -2.21 7.05 -14.99
CA GLU A 372 -2.43 5.67 -14.54
C GLU A 372 -2.37 5.57 -13.01
N ALA A 373 -1.39 6.22 -12.36
CA ALA A 373 -1.26 6.25 -10.91
C ALA A 373 -2.46 6.94 -10.22
N ASP A 374 -2.94 8.03 -10.79
CA ASP A 374 -4.10 8.76 -10.26
C ASP A 374 -5.41 7.99 -10.43
N HIS A 375 -5.57 7.23 -11.53
CA HIS A 375 -6.77 6.44 -11.78
C HIS A 375 -7.03 5.41 -10.68
N GLN A 376 -5.97 4.89 -10.06
CA GLN A 376 -6.06 3.93 -8.97
C GLN A 376 -6.43 4.55 -7.61
N ARG A 377 -6.30 5.87 -7.47
CA ARG A 377 -6.47 6.54 -6.16
C ARG A 377 -7.87 7.05 -5.90
N HIS A 378 -8.48 7.72 -6.86
CA HIS A 378 -9.79 8.34 -6.68
C HIS A 378 -10.64 8.30 -7.94
N PRO A 379 -11.94 7.91 -7.85
CA PRO A 379 -12.88 8.07 -8.95
C PRO A 379 -13.06 9.56 -9.25
N ARG A 380 -12.98 9.94 -10.52
CA ARG A 380 -13.12 11.32 -10.97
C ARG A 380 -14.42 11.50 -11.76
N PRO A 381 -14.98 12.72 -11.84
CA PRO A 381 -16.11 13.03 -12.71
C PRO A 381 -15.85 12.62 -14.16
N LEU A 382 -16.90 12.18 -14.87
CA LEU A 382 -16.80 11.63 -16.23
C LEU A 382 -16.06 12.57 -17.20
N ALA A 383 -16.34 13.87 -17.15
CA ALA A 383 -15.67 14.87 -18.01
C ALA A 383 -14.15 14.91 -17.78
N GLN A 384 -13.71 14.81 -16.51
CA GLN A 384 -12.28 14.75 -16.19
C GLN A 384 -11.64 13.43 -16.62
N GLN A 385 -12.37 12.31 -16.52
CA GLN A 385 -11.89 11.02 -17.03
C GLN A 385 -11.68 11.08 -18.55
N GLN A 386 -12.62 11.64 -19.30
CA GLN A 386 -12.52 11.80 -20.75
C GLN A 386 -11.34 12.69 -21.16
N ALA A 387 -11.16 13.84 -20.49
CA ALA A 387 -10.03 14.73 -20.75
C ALA A 387 -8.67 14.05 -20.48
N ARG A 388 -8.57 13.28 -19.39
CA ARG A 388 -7.37 12.51 -19.04
C ARG A 388 -7.10 11.38 -20.02
N GLN A 389 -8.14 10.68 -20.48
CA GLN A 389 -8.02 9.65 -21.49
C GLN A 389 -7.48 10.24 -22.81
N ALA A 390 -8.02 11.36 -23.27
CA ALA A 390 -7.53 12.04 -24.47
C ALA A 390 -6.06 12.48 -24.33
N LEU A 391 -5.67 13.00 -23.16
CA LEU A 391 -4.28 13.36 -22.88
C LEU A 391 -3.36 12.14 -22.83
N TRP A 392 -3.84 11.02 -22.29
CA TRP A 392 -3.12 9.75 -22.26
C TRP A 392 -2.84 9.23 -23.67
N GLU A 393 -3.88 9.20 -24.54
CA GLU A 393 -3.77 8.79 -25.94
C GLU A 393 -2.80 9.69 -26.72
N GLN A 394 -2.94 11.02 -26.59
CA GLN A 394 -2.01 11.98 -27.20
C GLN A 394 -0.56 11.77 -26.72
N SER A 395 -0.36 11.52 -25.44
CA SER A 395 0.96 11.29 -24.87
C SER A 395 1.55 9.97 -25.35
N LEU A 396 0.73 8.92 -25.53
CA LEU A 396 1.16 7.66 -26.08
C LEU A 396 1.63 7.82 -27.55
N ASP A 397 0.84 8.50 -28.39
CA ASP A 397 1.22 8.78 -29.76
C ASP A 397 2.52 9.57 -29.85
N GLN A 398 2.69 10.56 -28.98
CA GLN A 398 3.94 11.33 -28.87
C GLN A 398 5.13 10.44 -28.47
N ALA A 399 4.97 9.58 -27.46
CA ALA A 399 6.03 8.67 -27.03
C ALA A 399 6.40 7.65 -28.11
N VAL A 400 5.41 7.09 -28.82
CA VAL A 400 5.63 6.18 -29.96
C VAL A 400 6.37 6.88 -31.10
N ALA A 401 5.99 8.11 -31.45
CA ALA A 401 6.64 8.89 -32.48
C ALA A 401 8.12 9.18 -32.19
N GLN A 402 8.48 9.36 -30.89
CA GLN A 402 9.85 9.67 -30.45
C GLN A 402 10.71 8.42 -30.31
N LEU A 403 10.17 7.31 -29.81
CA LEU A 403 10.92 6.13 -29.39
C LEU A 403 10.78 4.93 -30.35
N GLY A 404 9.69 4.86 -31.09
CA GLY A 404 9.27 3.62 -31.74
C GLY A 404 8.81 2.55 -30.74
N PHE A 405 8.19 1.50 -31.25
CA PHE A 405 7.61 0.44 -30.39
C PHE A 405 8.66 -0.36 -29.59
N GLU A 406 9.86 -0.55 -30.13
CA GLU A 406 10.91 -1.33 -29.48
C GLU A 406 11.47 -0.66 -28.21
N GLN A 407 11.67 0.66 -28.26
CA GLN A 407 12.23 1.41 -27.14
C GLN A 407 11.17 1.81 -26.10
N LEU A 408 9.91 1.94 -26.53
CA LEU A 408 8.80 2.40 -25.69
C LEU A 408 8.65 1.55 -24.41
N GLY A 409 8.68 0.23 -24.55
CA GLY A 409 8.54 -0.69 -23.41
C GLY A 409 9.67 -0.53 -22.39
N LEU A 410 10.90 -0.44 -22.86
CA LEU A 410 12.09 -0.28 -22.02
C LEU A 410 12.09 1.07 -21.29
N ALA A 411 11.78 2.15 -22.02
CA ALA A 411 11.71 3.49 -21.45
C ALA A 411 10.60 3.61 -20.39
N ARG A 412 9.41 3.05 -20.68
CA ARG A 412 8.27 3.03 -19.75
C ARG A 412 8.60 2.25 -18.49
N GLU A 413 9.24 1.09 -18.61
CA GLU A 413 9.64 0.28 -17.45
C GLU A 413 10.68 1.00 -16.59
N ALA A 414 11.72 1.57 -17.21
CA ALA A 414 12.76 2.30 -16.50
C ALA A 414 12.21 3.54 -15.79
N LEU A 415 11.36 4.33 -16.47
CA LEU A 415 10.68 5.48 -15.88
C LEU A 415 9.77 5.07 -14.73
N GLY A 416 8.99 4.00 -14.91
CA GLY A 416 8.10 3.47 -13.87
C GLY A 416 8.85 3.02 -12.61
N LYS A 417 10.07 2.45 -12.76
CA LYS A 417 10.95 2.12 -11.63
C LYS A 417 11.41 3.36 -10.88
N VAL A 418 11.78 4.43 -11.58
CA VAL A 418 12.23 5.68 -10.96
C VAL A 418 11.07 6.39 -10.27
N LEU A 419 9.97 6.67 -10.96
CA LEU A 419 8.82 7.36 -10.39
C LEU A 419 8.15 6.56 -9.26
N GLY A 420 8.10 5.22 -9.39
CA GLY A 420 7.55 4.32 -8.39
C GLY A 420 8.38 4.19 -7.10
N ARG A 421 9.61 4.73 -7.09
CA ARG A 421 10.49 4.79 -5.91
C ARG A 421 10.51 6.16 -5.25
N SER A 422 9.63 7.08 -5.63
CA SER A 422 9.46 8.35 -4.94
C SER A 422 8.73 8.15 -3.61
N TRP A 423 9.48 7.80 -2.57
CA TRP A 423 8.93 7.56 -1.24
C TRP A 423 8.55 8.89 -0.58
N ARG A 424 7.28 9.09 -0.28
CA ARG A 424 6.74 10.35 0.23
C ARG A 424 5.88 10.16 1.47
N GLY A 425 6.12 9.10 2.21
CA GLY A 425 5.39 8.80 3.42
C GLY A 425 6.10 7.78 4.30
N SER A 426 5.63 7.65 5.52
CA SER A 426 6.08 6.70 6.54
C SER A 426 5.17 5.46 6.66
N MET A 427 4.24 5.27 5.72
CA MET A 427 3.26 4.16 5.75
C MET A 427 3.91 2.78 5.91
N LEU A 428 5.16 2.59 5.44
CA LEU A 428 5.86 1.33 5.58
C LEU A 428 6.23 1.06 7.04
N ALA A 429 6.63 2.08 7.80
CA ALA A 429 6.86 1.97 9.23
C ALA A 429 5.53 1.67 9.97
N GLU A 430 4.42 2.34 9.62
CA GLU A 430 3.09 2.02 10.15
C GLU A 430 2.69 0.55 9.85
N CYS A 431 3.02 0.04 8.67
CA CYS A 431 2.78 -1.34 8.27
C CYS A 431 3.53 -2.31 9.21
N ILE A 432 4.81 -2.08 9.46
CA ILE A 432 5.61 -2.88 10.40
C ILE A 432 5.07 -2.74 11.82
N ASN A 433 4.71 -1.54 12.25
CA ASN A 433 4.09 -1.30 13.56
C ASN A 433 2.79 -2.10 13.71
N SER A 434 2.01 -2.30 12.65
CA SER A 434 0.81 -3.13 12.68
C SER A 434 1.12 -4.61 12.95
N LEU A 435 2.24 -5.13 12.45
CA LEU A 435 2.72 -6.48 12.71
C LEU A 435 3.31 -6.63 14.11
N LEU A 436 3.97 -5.59 14.62
CA LEU A 436 4.58 -5.57 15.93
C LEU A 436 3.53 -5.47 17.07
N ARG A 437 2.43 -4.75 16.87
CA ARG A 437 1.38 -4.54 17.90
C ARG A 437 0.88 -5.81 18.59
N PRO A 438 0.58 -6.93 17.93
CA PRO A 438 0.20 -8.17 18.58
C PRO A 438 1.28 -8.68 19.54
N VAL A 439 2.54 -8.64 19.13
CA VAL A 439 3.69 -9.08 19.96
C VAL A 439 3.81 -8.22 21.22
N LEU A 440 3.72 -6.90 21.09
CA LEU A 440 3.77 -5.96 22.20
C LEU A 440 2.62 -6.14 23.20
N ARG A 441 1.41 -6.45 22.70
CA ARG A 441 0.21 -6.61 23.55
C ARG A 441 0.20 -7.89 24.37
N GLN A 442 0.90 -8.93 23.93
CA GLN A 442 0.85 -10.24 24.58
C GLN A 442 1.85 -10.39 25.71
N ARG A 443 2.87 -9.56 25.77
CA ARG A 443 3.87 -9.57 26.82
C ARG A 443 3.56 -8.53 27.90
N LYS A 444 3.66 -8.93 29.17
CA LYS A 444 3.52 -8.00 30.30
C LYS A 444 4.65 -6.96 30.33
N SER A 445 5.84 -7.36 29.93
CA SER A 445 6.99 -6.50 29.68
C SER A 445 7.62 -6.87 28.35
N THR A 446 7.89 -5.88 27.53
CA THR A 446 8.67 -6.06 26.31
C THR A 446 10.07 -5.55 26.60
N ASP A 447 11.05 -6.41 26.56
CA ASP A 447 12.48 -6.08 26.66
C ASP A 447 13.09 -5.91 25.26
N GLN A 448 14.33 -5.46 25.21
CA GLN A 448 15.04 -5.24 23.94
C GLN A 448 15.26 -6.55 23.19
N GLU A 449 15.56 -7.64 23.91
CA GLU A 449 15.83 -8.94 23.30
C GLU A 449 14.61 -9.47 22.52
N CYS A 450 13.40 -9.24 23.04
CA CYS A 450 12.16 -9.56 22.32
C CYS A 450 12.04 -8.79 21.01
N LEU A 451 12.36 -7.50 21.01
CA LEU A 451 12.33 -6.68 19.80
C LEU A 451 13.38 -7.15 18.79
N GLU A 452 14.54 -7.59 19.25
CA GLU A 452 15.58 -8.15 18.38
C GLU A 452 15.15 -9.47 17.72
N LEU A 453 14.43 -10.33 18.43
CA LEU A 453 13.87 -11.54 17.82
C LEU A 453 12.83 -11.21 16.76
N PHE A 454 11.91 -10.27 17.02
CA PHE A 454 10.94 -9.80 16.03
C PHE A 454 11.66 -9.21 14.80
N ARG A 455 12.64 -8.31 15.00
CA ARG A 455 13.46 -7.71 13.95
C ARG A 455 14.12 -8.77 13.08
N PHE A 456 14.78 -9.75 13.69
CA PHE A 456 15.42 -10.85 12.98
C PHE A 456 14.40 -11.63 12.13
N LEU A 457 13.31 -12.11 12.75
CA LEU A 457 12.31 -12.93 12.06
C LEU A 457 11.61 -12.19 10.94
N HIS A 458 11.33 -10.89 11.11
CA HIS A 458 10.82 -10.05 10.04
C HIS A 458 11.83 -9.97 8.88
N ASN A 459 13.08 -9.68 9.20
CA ASN A 459 14.13 -9.45 8.20
C ASN A 459 14.47 -10.69 7.35
N VAL A 460 14.25 -11.90 7.89
CA VAL A 460 14.52 -13.16 7.17
C VAL A 460 13.29 -13.82 6.55
N ARG A 461 12.11 -13.27 6.75
CA ARG A 461 10.87 -13.87 6.24
C ARG A 461 10.63 -13.47 4.80
N PRO A 462 10.58 -14.43 3.84
CA PRO A 462 10.30 -14.12 2.45
C PRO A 462 8.89 -13.56 2.25
N PHE A 463 8.77 -12.59 1.35
CA PHE A 463 7.48 -12.06 0.93
C PHE A 463 6.73 -13.10 0.09
N ALA A 464 5.48 -13.36 0.46
CA ALA A 464 4.64 -14.33 -0.24
C ALA A 464 4.08 -13.79 -1.56
N ARG A 465 3.97 -12.47 -1.73
CA ARG A 465 3.28 -11.81 -2.86
C ARG A 465 3.89 -10.45 -3.17
N GLY A 466 3.53 -9.92 -4.34
CA GLY A 466 3.87 -8.56 -4.76
C GLY A 466 5.26 -8.44 -5.37
N LYS A 467 5.72 -7.21 -5.57
CA LYS A 467 6.99 -6.90 -6.27
C LYS A 467 8.25 -7.43 -5.57
N ARG A 468 8.15 -7.77 -4.28
CA ARG A 468 9.24 -8.33 -3.45
C ARG A 468 9.12 -9.84 -3.28
N SER A 469 8.17 -10.51 -3.95
CA SER A 469 7.90 -11.94 -3.81
C SER A 469 9.17 -12.78 -3.91
N HIS A 470 9.24 -13.81 -3.09
CA HIS A 470 10.35 -14.77 -2.96
C HIS A 470 11.66 -14.24 -2.36
N HIS A 471 11.78 -12.94 -2.11
CA HIS A 471 12.91 -12.37 -1.38
C HIS A 471 12.50 -12.03 0.06
N CYS A 472 13.46 -12.05 0.97
CA CYS A 472 13.26 -11.50 2.32
C CYS A 472 13.86 -10.07 2.42
N PRO A 473 13.46 -9.27 3.41
CA PRO A 473 13.99 -7.93 3.61
C PRO A 473 15.52 -7.88 3.68
N ALA A 474 16.15 -8.83 4.37
CA ALA A 474 17.61 -8.89 4.50
C ALA A 474 18.33 -9.11 3.15
N GLU A 475 17.81 -9.99 2.28
CA GLU A 475 18.35 -10.17 0.94
C GLU A 475 18.22 -8.89 0.09
N LEU A 476 17.08 -8.21 0.17
CA LEU A 476 16.86 -6.95 -0.54
C LEU A 476 17.75 -5.81 -0.02
N ALA A 477 18.15 -5.87 1.25
CA ALA A 477 19.12 -4.97 1.84
C ALA A 477 20.59 -5.35 1.52
N GLY A 478 20.81 -6.39 0.71
CA GLY A 478 22.11 -6.82 0.24
C GLY A 478 22.85 -7.77 1.20
N LEU A 479 22.14 -8.39 2.13
CA LEU A 479 22.71 -9.38 3.05
C LEU A 479 22.61 -10.79 2.46
N VAL A 480 23.57 -11.63 2.80
CA VAL A 480 23.53 -13.06 2.48
C VAL A 480 22.77 -13.80 3.58
N VAL A 481 21.65 -14.40 3.21
CA VAL A 481 20.78 -15.15 4.12
C VAL A 481 20.86 -16.63 3.77
N PRO A 482 21.08 -17.54 4.74
CA PRO A 482 21.08 -18.98 4.47
C PRO A 482 19.67 -19.48 4.10
N ASP A 483 19.58 -20.59 3.36
CA ASP A 483 18.30 -21.22 2.93
C ASP A 483 17.35 -21.50 4.13
N ASP A 484 17.94 -21.82 5.28
CA ASP A 484 17.20 -21.95 6.55
C ASP A 484 17.69 -20.90 7.56
N PRO A 485 17.11 -19.70 7.56
CA PRO A 485 17.56 -18.59 8.40
C PRO A 485 17.51 -18.90 9.91
N LEU A 486 16.58 -19.76 10.34
CA LEU A 486 16.49 -20.15 11.75
C LEU A 486 17.73 -20.92 12.25
N SER A 487 18.58 -21.41 11.33
CA SER A 487 19.88 -21.99 11.71
C SER A 487 20.79 -20.95 12.40
N LEU A 488 20.65 -19.67 12.07
CA LEU A 488 21.37 -18.56 12.71
C LEU A 488 21.00 -18.41 14.21
N LEU A 489 19.83 -18.91 14.58
CA LEU A 489 19.38 -19.00 15.97
C LEU A 489 19.79 -20.32 16.64
N GLY A 490 20.78 -21.05 16.09
CA GLY A 490 21.25 -22.34 16.60
C GLY A 490 20.25 -23.48 16.48
N LEU A 491 19.32 -23.39 15.54
CA LEU A 491 18.35 -24.45 15.26
C LEU A 491 18.85 -25.30 14.08
N ALA A 492 18.79 -26.64 14.23
CA ALA A 492 19.17 -27.52 13.16
C ALA A 492 18.29 -27.29 11.91
N PRO A 493 18.82 -27.39 10.68
CA PRO A 493 18.05 -27.26 9.45
C PRO A 493 16.85 -28.19 9.42
N LYS A 494 15.79 -27.79 8.72
CA LYS A 494 14.66 -28.69 8.46
C LYS A 494 15.18 -29.88 7.66
N VAL A 495 15.05 -31.08 8.21
CA VAL A 495 15.27 -32.30 7.43
C VAL A 495 14.12 -32.39 6.42
N SER A 496 14.42 -32.18 5.13
CA SER A 496 13.50 -32.51 4.06
C SER A 496 13.33 -34.02 4.03
N ILE A 497 12.16 -34.50 4.44
CA ILE A 497 11.77 -35.90 4.33
C ILE A 497 11.18 -36.13 2.95
#